data_9351bdbc4abcd856304d0283f8520ab2
#
_entry.id   9351bdbc4abcd856304d0283f8520ab2
#
_cell.length_a   1.000
_cell.length_b   1.000
_cell.length_c   1.000
_cell.angle_alpha   90.00
_cell.angle_beta   90.00
_cell.angle_gamma   90.00
#
_symmetry.space_group_name_H-M   'P 1'
#
loop_
_entity.id
_entity.type
_entity.pdbx_description
1 polymer ?
#
loop_
_entity_poly.entity_id
_entity_poly.type
_entity_poly.pdbx_seq_one_letter_code
_entity_poly.pdbx_strand_id
1 'polypeptide(L)'
;MKRFFALLTAFVLAVAAYAQTAEEIIAKMDEAMSQVSEENGFRMTMDLKIPILGTMSTNAWTLGDKMRLEAKMMGKQLITWEDGETEWTYDADENTITIENQDKTKKSDEKENMKMFQSATEGYDVSIAKENADSWTIKCKKNRSNTNKDDPKNMEIVVAKGTYYPMSLSAKVDMVTVTLRNLQFNVSEKDVTFNKADYPGATIIDKRK
;
A
#
# COMPACT_ATOMS: atom_id res chain seq x y z
N MET A 1 32.30 20.66 -41.19
CA MET A 1 32.51 20.49 -39.72
C MET A 1 31.49 21.33 -38.90
N LYS A 2 31.30 22.63 -39.14
CA LYS A 2 30.33 23.43 -38.32
C LYS A 2 28.86 22.96 -38.37
N ARG A 3 28.37 22.36 -39.47
CA ARG A 3 27.00 21.84 -39.59
C ARG A 3 26.79 20.50 -38.87
N PHE A 4 27.85 19.71 -38.71
CA PHE A 4 27.81 18.43 -37.96
C PHE A 4 27.73 18.67 -36.44
N PHE A 5 28.43 19.69 -35.94
CA PHE A 5 28.36 20.08 -34.52
C PHE A 5 26.99 20.64 -34.15
N ALA A 6 26.33 21.39 -35.01
CA ALA A 6 25.00 21.94 -34.76
C ALA A 6 23.92 20.85 -34.70
N LEU A 7 24.03 19.78 -35.50
CA LEU A 7 23.13 18.61 -35.47
C LEU A 7 23.34 17.76 -34.21
N LEU A 8 24.57 17.59 -33.76
CA LEU A 8 24.87 16.85 -32.53
C LEU A 8 24.37 17.59 -31.30
N THR A 9 24.49 18.92 -31.23
CA THR A 9 23.99 19.75 -30.13
C THR A 9 22.45 19.77 -30.09
N ALA A 10 21.78 19.80 -31.24
CA ALA A 10 20.32 19.74 -31.32
C ALA A 10 19.78 18.36 -30.88
N PHE A 11 20.50 17.27 -31.17
CA PHE A 11 20.13 15.93 -30.74
C PHE A 11 20.29 15.74 -29.21
N VAL A 12 21.35 16.28 -28.60
CA VAL A 12 21.57 16.24 -27.15
C VAL A 12 20.55 17.08 -26.41
N LEU A 13 20.13 18.23 -26.95
CA LEU A 13 19.08 19.08 -26.37
C LEU A 13 17.68 18.44 -26.49
N ALA A 14 17.41 17.68 -27.56
CA ALA A 14 16.15 16.98 -27.75
C ALA A 14 15.97 15.80 -26.78
N VAL A 15 17.08 15.14 -26.38
CA VAL A 15 17.03 14.04 -25.39
C VAL A 15 16.84 14.57 -23.97
N ALA A 16 17.35 15.76 -23.66
CA ALA A 16 17.15 16.38 -22.36
C ALA A 16 15.70 16.89 -22.12
N ALA A 17 14.90 17.04 -23.19
CA ALA A 17 13.52 17.53 -23.10
C ALA A 17 12.48 16.47 -22.71
N TYR A 18 12.88 15.20 -22.46
CA TYR A 18 11.97 14.10 -22.12
C TYR A 18 12.20 13.49 -20.73
N ALA A 19 13.02 14.10 -19.88
CA ALA A 19 13.13 13.65 -18.49
C ALA A 19 11.86 14.08 -17.72
N GLN A 20 11.06 13.11 -17.27
CA GLN A 20 9.90 13.40 -16.44
C GLN A 20 10.32 13.98 -15.10
N THR A 21 9.56 14.96 -14.60
CA THR A 21 9.76 15.48 -13.24
C THR A 21 9.14 14.57 -12.20
N ALA A 22 9.52 14.74 -10.92
CA ALA A 22 8.91 13.98 -9.83
C ALA A 22 7.41 14.25 -9.71
N GLU A 23 7.01 15.53 -9.92
CA GLU A 23 5.62 15.98 -9.89
C GLU A 23 4.79 15.34 -11.01
N GLU A 24 5.34 15.25 -12.22
CA GLU A 24 4.67 14.57 -13.35
C GLU A 24 4.48 13.07 -13.09
N ILE A 25 5.48 12.42 -12.49
CA ILE A 25 5.40 10.99 -12.15
C ILE A 25 4.32 10.78 -11.09
N ILE A 26 4.27 11.61 -10.05
CA ILE A 26 3.26 11.55 -9.00
C ILE A 26 1.86 11.83 -9.56
N ALA A 27 1.70 12.85 -10.40
CA ALA A 27 0.40 13.15 -11.03
C ALA A 27 -0.12 11.96 -11.85
N LYS A 28 0.75 11.27 -12.60
CA LYS A 28 0.38 10.06 -13.33
C LYS A 28 0.11 8.86 -12.41
N MET A 29 0.80 8.76 -11.28
CA MET A 29 0.50 7.75 -10.26
C MET A 29 -0.90 7.97 -9.68
N ASP A 30 -1.24 9.21 -9.33
CA ASP A 30 -2.56 9.57 -8.79
C ASP A 30 -3.66 9.31 -9.82
N GLU A 31 -3.43 9.62 -11.10
CA GLU A 31 -4.33 9.29 -12.20
C GLU A 31 -4.52 7.77 -12.34
N ALA A 32 -3.44 6.99 -12.34
CA ALA A 32 -3.50 5.53 -12.42
C ALA A 32 -4.26 4.92 -11.22
N MET A 33 -4.01 5.44 -10.01
CA MET A 33 -4.69 4.99 -8.79
C MET A 33 -6.17 5.38 -8.77
N SER A 34 -6.55 6.52 -9.36
CA SER A 34 -7.96 6.93 -9.45
C SER A 34 -8.81 6.03 -10.35
N GLN A 35 -8.16 5.29 -11.25
CA GLN A 35 -8.82 4.33 -12.15
C GLN A 35 -9.00 2.95 -11.50
N VAL A 36 -8.35 2.71 -10.35
CA VAL A 36 -8.54 1.47 -9.60
C VAL A 36 -9.87 1.55 -8.88
N SER A 37 -10.83 0.79 -9.36
CA SER A 37 -12.15 0.71 -8.75
C SER A 37 -12.11 -0.17 -7.49
N GLU A 38 -12.90 0.20 -6.47
CA GLU A 38 -13.12 -0.66 -5.29
C GLU A 38 -13.64 -2.05 -5.69
N GLU A 39 -14.30 -2.16 -6.85
CA GLU A 39 -14.82 -3.42 -7.40
C GLU A 39 -13.71 -4.39 -7.83
N ASN A 40 -12.52 -3.89 -8.15
CA ASN A 40 -11.39 -4.74 -8.55
C ASN A 40 -10.62 -5.29 -7.35
N GLY A 41 -10.78 -4.68 -6.20
CA GLY A 41 -10.02 -5.02 -5.01
C GLY A 41 -8.52 -4.84 -5.17
N PHE A 42 -7.81 -4.91 -4.07
CA PHE A 42 -6.35 -4.90 -4.08
C PHE A 42 -5.80 -5.77 -2.96
N ARG A 43 -4.55 -6.19 -3.12
CA ARG A 43 -3.77 -6.81 -2.05
C ARG A 43 -2.46 -6.07 -1.84
N MET A 44 -2.00 -6.05 -0.60
CA MET A 44 -0.71 -5.47 -0.23
C MET A 44 -0.09 -6.19 0.95
N THR A 45 1.20 -5.96 1.16
CA THR A 45 1.91 -6.34 2.39
C THR A 45 2.26 -5.07 3.14
N MET A 46 1.92 -4.99 4.42
CA MET A 46 2.34 -3.94 5.34
C MET A 46 3.40 -4.50 6.28
N ASP A 47 4.57 -3.86 6.29
CA ASP A 47 5.63 -4.14 7.24
C ASP A 47 5.74 -3.01 8.27
N LEU A 48 5.70 -3.38 9.54
CA LEU A 48 5.97 -2.48 10.67
C LEU A 48 7.32 -2.85 11.27
N LYS A 49 8.33 -2.02 11.02
CA LYS A 49 9.66 -2.20 11.64
C LYS A 49 9.76 -1.39 12.92
N ILE A 50 9.76 -2.08 14.04
CA ILE A 50 9.86 -1.50 15.38
C ILE A 50 11.27 -1.80 15.93
N PRO A 51 12.02 -0.80 16.41
CA PRO A 51 13.31 -1.03 17.05
C PRO A 51 13.19 -2.09 18.17
N ILE A 52 14.17 -3.00 18.25
CA ILE A 52 14.23 -4.09 19.24
C ILE A 52 13.25 -5.24 18.97
N LEU A 53 12.00 -4.95 18.56
CA LEU A 53 10.97 -5.98 18.29
C LEU A 53 11.11 -6.60 16.90
N GLY A 54 11.83 -5.95 15.97
CA GLY A 54 12.00 -6.44 14.61
C GLY A 54 10.92 -5.95 13.65
N THR A 55 10.66 -6.74 12.62
CA THR A 55 9.65 -6.45 11.59
C THR A 55 8.46 -7.38 11.75
N MET A 56 7.27 -6.80 11.83
CA MET A 56 5.99 -7.50 11.75
C MET A 56 5.41 -7.28 10.36
N SER A 57 4.96 -8.35 9.71
CA SER A 57 4.38 -8.28 8.37
C SER A 57 2.93 -8.74 8.40
N THR A 58 2.06 -7.96 7.76
CA THR A 58 0.65 -8.28 7.58
C THR A 58 0.34 -8.24 6.09
N ASN A 59 -0.25 -9.30 5.56
CA ASN A 59 -0.82 -9.29 4.21
C ASN A 59 -2.30 -8.94 4.31
N ALA A 60 -2.76 -8.05 3.43
CA ALA A 60 -4.14 -7.59 3.35
C ALA A 60 -4.68 -7.79 1.93
N TRP A 61 -5.92 -8.24 1.84
CA TRP A 61 -6.73 -8.33 0.62
C TRP A 61 -8.04 -7.61 0.88
N THR A 62 -8.49 -6.79 -0.05
CA THR A 62 -9.75 -6.07 0.03
C THR A 62 -10.52 -6.19 -1.28
N LEU A 63 -11.85 -6.31 -1.18
CA LEU A 63 -12.76 -6.31 -2.32
C LEU A 63 -14.14 -5.80 -1.87
N GLY A 64 -14.46 -4.57 -2.23
CA GLY A 64 -15.66 -3.90 -1.73
C GLY A 64 -15.67 -3.80 -0.20
N ASP A 65 -16.70 -4.37 0.43
CA ASP A 65 -16.84 -4.40 1.90
C ASP A 65 -16.12 -5.59 2.56
N LYS A 66 -15.47 -6.44 1.76
CA LYS A 66 -14.78 -7.65 2.25
C LYS A 66 -13.30 -7.41 2.42
N MET A 67 -12.76 -8.00 3.48
CA MET A 67 -11.33 -7.96 3.77
C MET A 67 -10.83 -9.30 4.28
N ARG A 68 -9.57 -9.59 3.98
CA ARG A 68 -8.79 -10.65 4.63
C ARG A 68 -7.47 -10.09 5.08
N LEU A 69 -7.10 -10.37 6.33
CA LEU A 69 -5.80 -10.03 6.92
C LEU A 69 -5.08 -11.30 7.33
N GLU A 70 -3.81 -11.41 7.01
CA GLU A 70 -2.93 -12.45 7.52
C GLU A 70 -1.77 -11.80 8.25
N ALA A 71 -1.72 -11.96 9.57
CA ALA A 71 -0.68 -11.42 10.42
C ALA A 71 0.10 -12.54 11.11
N LYS A 72 1.42 -12.39 11.16
CA LYS A 72 2.26 -13.22 12.03
C LYS A 72 2.87 -12.32 13.10
N MET A 73 2.48 -12.53 14.34
CA MET A 73 2.92 -11.73 15.47
C MET A 73 3.39 -12.62 16.61
N MET A 74 4.63 -12.42 17.06
CA MET A 74 5.24 -13.17 18.19
C MET A 74 5.17 -14.70 18.02
N GLY A 75 5.28 -15.19 16.78
CA GLY A 75 5.19 -16.63 16.45
C GLY A 75 3.77 -17.12 16.18
N LYS A 76 2.73 -16.41 16.58
CA LYS A 76 1.33 -16.74 16.29
C LYS A 76 0.93 -16.27 14.90
N GLN A 77 0.18 -17.11 14.19
CA GLN A 77 -0.43 -16.77 12.91
C GLN A 77 -1.93 -16.58 13.10
N LEU A 78 -2.39 -15.38 12.79
CA LEU A 78 -3.81 -15.01 12.81
C LEU A 78 -4.26 -14.71 11.39
N ILE A 79 -5.44 -15.20 11.02
CA ILE A 79 -6.09 -14.86 9.76
C ILE A 79 -7.48 -14.37 10.09
N THR A 80 -7.78 -13.14 9.66
CA THR A 80 -9.08 -12.51 9.89
C THR A 80 -9.76 -12.26 8.54
N TRP A 81 -11.06 -12.53 8.48
CA TRP A 81 -11.95 -12.17 7.36
C TRP A 81 -13.06 -11.29 7.89
N GLU A 82 -13.48 -10.34 7.07
CA GLU A 82 -14.60 -9.44 7.32
C GLU A 82 -15.45 -9.34 6.05
N ASP A 83 -16.78 -9.29 6.20
CA ASP A 83 -17.71 -9.14 5.07
C ASP A 83 -18.63 -7.92 5.18
N GLY A 84 -18.34 -7.05 6.16
CA GLY A 84 -19.14 -5.88 6.43
C GLY A 84 -20.17 -6.08 7.57
N GLU A 85 -20.42 -7.32 8.00
CA GLU A 85 -21.32 -7.65 9.09
C GLU A 85 -20.67 -8.56 10.13
N THR A 86 -19.90 -9.53 9.67
CA THR A 86 -19.28 -10.58 10.48
C THR A 86 -17.77 -10.55 10.33
N GLU A 87 -17.08 -10.79 11.43
CA GLU A 87 -15.65 -11.04 11.51
C GLU A 87 -15.40 -12.50 11.89
N TRP A 88 -14.52 -13.17 11.14
CA TRP A 88 -14.00 -14.51 11.45
C TRP A 88 -12.51 -14.40 11.73
N THR A 89 -12.06 -14.84 12.89
CA THR A 89 -10.63 -14.88 13.22
C THR A 89 -10.19 -16.32 13.46
N TYR A 90 -9.29 -16.81 12.62
CA TYR A 90 -8.62 -18.10 12.80
C TYR A 90 -7.30 -17.92 13.52
N ASP A 91 -7.14 -18.57 14.68
CA ASP A 91 -5.88 -18.74 15.40
C ASP A 91 -5.29 -20.10 15.03
N ALA A 92 -4.16 -20.09 14.31
CA ALA A 92 -3.53 -21.31 13.83
C ALA A 92 -2.90 -22.15 14.96
N ASP A 93 -2.47 -21.51 16.05
CA ASP A 93 -1.82 -22.20 17.17
C ASP A 93 -2.85 -22.96 18.03
N GLU A 94 -4.03 -22.38 18.19
CA GLU A 94 -5.13 -22.96 18.96
C GLU A 94 -6.07 -23.80 18.08
N ASN A 95 -5.92 -23.73 16.76
CA ASN A 95 -6.84 -24.29 15.77
C ASN A 95 -8.30 -23.92 16.07
N THR A 96 -8.54 -22.64 16.34
CA THR A 96 -9.87 -22.11 16.69
C THR A 96 -10.29 -21.04 15.70
N ILE A 97 -11.60 -20.95 15.43
CA ILE A 97 -12.24 -19.90 14.67
C ILE A 97 -13.22 -19.18 15.58
N THR A 98 -12.94 -17.92 15.87
CA THR A 98 -13.87 -17.03 16.57
C THR A 98 -14.72 -16.29 15.55
N ILE A 99 -16.03 -16.20 15.78
CA ILE A 99 -16.98 -15.47 14.95
C ILE A 99 -17.60 -14.38 15.81
N GLU A 100 -17.48 -13.13 15.35
CA GLU A 100 -17.99 -11.94 16.05
C GLU A 100 -18.77 -11.03 15.08
N ASN A 101 -19.58 -10.13 15.61
CA ASN A 101 -20.14 -9.06 14.82
C ASN A 101 -19.02 -8.07 14.51
N GLN A 102 -18.91 -7.65 13.24
CA GLN A 102 -17.89 -6.68 12.86
C GLN A 102 -18.13 -5.34 13.58
N ASP A 103 -17.06 -4.78 14.13
CA ASP A 103 -17.08 -3.45 14.72
C ASP A 103 -17.18 -2.38 13.65
N LYS A 104 -18.39 -1.83 13.47
CA LYS A 104 -18.67 -0.80 12.44
C LYS A 104 -17.92 0.52 12.67
N THR A 105 -17.35 0.74 13.85
CA THR A 105 -16.54 1.93 14.13
C THR A 105 -15.19 1.89 13.45
N LYS A 106 -14.68 0.69 13.14
CA LYS A 106 -13.39 0.49 12.43
C LYS A 106 -13.47 0.73 10.91
N LYS A 107 -14.68 0.71 10.31
CA LYS A 107 -14.86 0.90 8.86
C LYS A 107 -14.40 2.26 8.30
N SER A 108 -14.34 3.30 9.14
CA SER A 108 -13.90 4.64 8.70
C SER A 108 -12.42 4.67 8.34
N ASP A 109 -11.59 3.88 9.04
CA ASP A 109 -10.15 3.91 8.87
C ASP A 109 -9.69 3.18 7.59
N GLU A 110 -10.50 2.20 7.10
CA GLU A 110 -10.16 1.40 5.92
C GLU A 110 -10.39 2.12 4.60
N LYS A 111 -11.48 2.93 4.50
CA LYS A 111 -11.69 3.82 3.34
C LYS A 111 -10.64 4.94 3.26
N GLU A 112 -10.07 5.36 4.38
CA GLU A 112 -8.97 6.30 4.42
C GLU A 112 -7.65 5.69 3.92
N ASN A 113 -7.44 4.37 4.11
CA ASN A 113 -6.23 3.69 3.65
C ASN A 113 -6.08 3.67 2.11
N MET A 114 -7.19 3.58 1.35
CA MET A 114 -7.16 3.73 -0.12
C MET A 114 -6.83 5.16 -0.54
N LYS A 115 -7.37 6.16 0.16
CA LYS A 115 -7.07 7.58 -0.09
C LYS A 115 -5.62 7.92 0.24
N MET A 116 -4.97 7.13 1.11
CA MET A 116 -3.56 7.32 1.46
C MET A 116 -2.63 7.29 0.24
N PHE A 117 -2.96 6.51 -0.80
CA PHE A 117 -2.18 6.52 -2.04
C PHE A 117 -2.54 7.68 -2.97
N GLN A 118 -3.82 8.13 -2.99
CA GLN A 118 -4.32 9.16 -3.89
C GLN A 118 -3.88 10.58 -3.50
N SER A 119 -3.54 10.82 -2.23
CA SER A 119 -3.09 12.11 -1.72
C SER A 119 -1.80 12.02 -0.91
N ALA A 120 -1.07 10.92 -1.05
CA ALA A 120 0.12 10.63 -0.26
C ALA A 120 1.20 11.73 -0.29
N THR A 121 1.23 12.52 -1.35
CA THR A 121 2.23 13.59 -1.54
C THR A 121 1.70 15.00 -1.30
N GLU A 122 0.44 15.15 -0.92
CA GLU A 122 -0.12 16.47 -0.59
C GLU A 122 0.61 17.06 0.62
N GLY A 123 1.10 18.28 0.47
CA GLY A 123 1.90 18.94 1.52
C GLY A 123 3.36 18.45 1.62
N TYR A 124 3.88 17.82 0.55
CA TYR A 124 5.27 17.40 0.45
C TYR A 124 5.94 18.00 -0.79
N ASP A 125 7.21 18.36 -0.65
CA ASP A 125 8.09 18.62 -1.79
C ASP A 125 8.62 17.28 -2.29
N VAL A 126 8.47 17.01 -3.59
CA VAL A 126 8.84 15.74 -4.20
C VAL A 126 10.11 15.89 -5.06
N SER A 127 10.92 14.83 -5.11
CA SER A 127 12.13 14.79 -5.95
C SER A 127 12.47 13.34 -6.34
N ILE A 128 13.03 13.16 -7.54
CA ILE A 128 13.54 11.85 -7.97
C ILE A 128 14.85 11.59 -7.22
N ALA A 129 14.85 10.57 -6.35
CA ALA A 129 16.05 10.14 -5.62
C ALA A 129 16.84 9.10 -6.41
N LYS A 130 16.15 8.25 -7.16
CA LYS A 130 16.75 7.19 -7.96
C LYS A 130 15.86 6.85 -9.15
N GLU A 131 16.49 6.52 -10.26
CA GLU A 131 15.85 5.99 -11.45
C GLU A 131 16.50 4.67 -11.84
N ASN A 132 15.68 3.64 -12.02
CA ASN A 132 16.08 2.32 -12.51
C ASN A 132 15.45 2.06 -13.89
N ALA A 133 15.72 0.89 -14.48
CA ALA A 133 15.08 0.46 -15.73
C ALA A 133 13.55 0.43 -15.60
N ASP A 134 13.02 -0.08 -14.48
CA ASP A 134 11.61 -0.43 -14.29
C ASP A 134 10.87 0.51 -13.31
N SER A 135 11.57 1.43 -12.65
CA SER A 135 10.95 2.25 -11.59
C SER A 135 11.67 3.55 -11.33
N TRP A 136 10.94 4.50 -10.73
CA TRP A 136 11.48 5.68 -10.06
C TRP A 136 11.30 5.56 -8.56
N THR A 137 12.28 6.05 -7.80
CA THR A 137 12.18 6.26 -6.36
C THR A 137 12.01 7.74 -6.12
N ILE A 138 10.86 8.13 -5.59
CA ILE A 138 10.50 9.51 -5.28
C ILE A 138 10.65 9.73 -3.79
N LYS A 139 11.45 10.71 -3.40
CA LYS A 139 11.50 11.23 -2.03
C LYS A 139 10.49 12.35 -1.86
N CYS A 140 9.70 12.25 -0.79
CA CYS A 140 8.72 13.23 -0.38
C CYS A 140 9.19 13.81 0.96
N LYS A 141 9.47 15.11 0.99
CA LYS A 141 9.86 15.85 2.18
C LYS A 141 8.72 16.78 2.59
N LYS A 142 8.22 16.61 3.82
CA LYS A 142 7.17 17.45 4.36
C LYS A 142 7.52 18.93 4.23
N ASN A 143 6.64 19.71 3.63
CA ASN A 143 6.82 21.14 3.42
C ASN A 143 6.05 21.97 4.46
N ARG A 144 6.12 23.29 4.35
CA ARG A 144 5.51 24.20 5.34
C ARG A 144 3.99 24.27 5.26
N SER A 145 3.37 23.83 4.16
CA SER A 145 1.91 23.80 4.01
C SER A 145 1.29 22.65 4.80
N ASN A 146 2.03 21.57 5.02
CA ASN A 146 1.58 20.46 5.85
C ASN A 146 1.83 20.72 7.33
N THR A 147 0.78 21.10 8.03
CA THR A 147 0.83 21.44 9.46
C THR A 147 0.45 20.28 10.38
N ASN A 148 0.01 19.13 9.83
CA ASN A 148 -0.34 17.95 10.62
C ASN A 148 0.90 17.35 11.28
N LYS A 149 0.96 17.33 12.61
CA LYS A 149 2.15 16.86 13.37
C LYS A 149 2.36 15.36 13.27
N ASP A 150 1.29 14.62 13.00
CA ASP A 150 1.30 13.16 12.93
C ASP A 150 1.83 12.65 11.57
N ASP A 151 1.85 13.52 10.54
CA ASP A 151 2.38 13.14 9.24
C ASP A 151 3.90 12.98 9.27
N PRO A 152 4.43 11.95 8.58
CA PRO A 152 5.86 11.68 8.53
C PRO A 152 6.64 12.83 7.90
N LYS A 153 7.82 13.15 8.46
CA LYS A 153 8.69 14.21 7.91
C LYS A 153 9.24 13.87 6.53
N ASN A 154 9.44 12.58 6.28
CA ASN A 154 9.95 12.07 5.00
C ASN A 154 9.24 10.77 4.66
N MET A 155 8.93 10.62 3.38
CA MET A 155 8.43 9.38 2.78
C MET A 155 9.25 9.06 1.53
N GLU A 156 9.17 7.81 1.11
CA GLU A 156 9.74 7.32 -0.13
C GLU A 156 8.68 6.49 -0.85
N ILE A 157 8.45 6.79 -2.12
CA ILE A 157 7.51 6.08 -2.98
C ILE A 157 8.29 5.51 -4.15
N VAL A 158 8.14 4.22 -4.41
CA VAL A 158 8.66 3.57 -5.61
C VAL A 158 7.51 3.44 -6.60
N VAL A 159 7.65 4.04 -7.78
CA VAL A 159 6.62 4.06 -8.84
C VAL A 159 7.12 3.25 -10.03
N ALA A 160 6.28 2.33 -10.53
CA ALA A 160 6.59 1.49 -11.69
C ALA A 160 6.59 2.30 -12.98
N LYS A 161 7.59 2.10 -13.84
CA LYS A 161 7.59 2.62 -15.21
C LYS A 161 6.55 1.89 -16.07
N GLY A 162 5.91 2.64 -16.93
CA GLY A 162 4.87 2.11 -17.84
C GLY A 162 3.45 2.12 -17.25
N THR A 163 3.24 1.60 -16.05
CA THR A 163 1.91 1.57 -15.41
C THR A 163 1.66 2.74 -14.47
N TYR A 164 2.71 3.36 -13.95
CA TYR A 164 2.68 4.36 -12.89
C TYR A 164 2.07 3.90 -11.56
N TYR A 165 1.84 2.60 -11.38
CA TYR A 165 1.38 2.10 -10.08
C TYR A 165 2.48 2.19 -9.01
N PRO A 166 2.12 2.51 -7.75
CA PRO A 166 3.06 2.45 -6.64
C PRO A 166 3.45 0.99 -6.38
N MET A 167 4.75 0.73 -6.32
CA MET A 167 5.31 -0.58 -5.96
C MET A 167 5.53 -0.68 -4.45
N SER A 168 5.92 0.43 -3.83
CA SER A 168 6.04 0.54 -2.37
C SER A 168 5.93 1.99 -1.92
N LEU A 169 5.46 2.15 -0.68
CA LEU A 169 5.49 3.40 0.06
C LEU A 169 6.14 3.12 1.42
N SER A 170 7.15 3.89 1.80
CA SER A 170 7.82 3.78 3.09
C SER A 170 7.83 5.12 3.80
N ALA A 171 7.42 5.12 5.06
CA ALA A 171 7.41 6.29 5.91
C ALA A 171 7.95 5.95 7.30
N LYS A 172 8.67 6.91 7.90
CA LYS A 172 9.11 6.80 9.28
C LYS A 172 8.29 7.75 10.15
N VAL A 173 7.52 7.18 11.08
CA VAL A 173 6.76 7.91 12.09
C VAL A 173 7.40 7.58 13.44
N ASP A 174 8.00 8.59 14.07
CA ASP A 174 8.80 8.42 15.28
C ASP A 174 9.92 7.37 15.14
N MET A 175 9.82 6.29 15.89
CA MET A 175 10.78 5.17 15.82
C MET A 175 10.31 4.01 14.93
N VAL A 176 9.08 4.05 14.43
CA VAL A 176 8.51 2.99 13.62
C VAL A 176 8.68 3.31 12.13
N THR A 177 9.15 2.34 11.36
CA THR A 177 9.09 2.44 9.89
C THR A 177 7.91 1.59 9.40
N VAL A 178 6.99 2.22 8.71
CA VAL A 178 5.88 1.58 8.00
C VAL A 178 6.27 1.45 6.53
N THR A 179 6.15 0.26 5.98
CA THR A 179 6.36 0.03 4.54
C THR A 179 5.17 -0.73 3.97
N LEU A 180 4.51 -0.14 2.98
CA LEU A 180 3.52 -0.81 2.14
C LEU A 180 4.22 -1.28 0.88
N ARG A 181 4.04 -2.53 0.48
CA ARG A 181 4.68 -3.13 -0.70
C ARG A 181 3.82 -4.24 -1.30
N ASN A 182 4.26 -4.75 -2.45
CA ASN A 182 3.56 -5.82 -3.16
C ASN A 182 2.10 -5.47 -3.50
N LEU A 183 1.84 -4.20 -3.80
CA LEU A 183 0.52 -3.75 -4.20
C LEU A 183 0.14 -4.41 -5.53
N GLN A 184 -0.98 -5.12 -5.54
CA GLN A 184 -1.55 -5.79 -6.72
C GLN A 184 -3.05 -5.59 -6.74
N PHE A 185 -3.62 -5.47 -7.93
CA PHE A 185 -5.05 -5.29 -8.18
C PHE A 185 -5.67 -6.59 -8.71
N ASN A 186 -7.00 -6.65 -8.80
CA ASN A 186 -7.77 -7.82 -9.23
C ASN A 186 -7.77 -8.96 -8.20
N VAL A 187 -8.17 -8.64 -6.96
CA VAL A 187 -8.48 -9.61 -5.92
C VAL A 187 -9.77 -10.35 -6.27
N SER A 188 -9.77 -11.65 -6.11
CA SER A 188 -10.97 -12.45 -6.36
C SER A 188 -11.83 -12.58 -5.11
N GLU A 189 -13.13 -12.84 -5.28
CA GLU A 189 -14.07 -13.11 -4.20
C GLU A 189 -13.58 -14.22 -3.26
N LYS A 190 -12.93 -15.25 -3.80
CA LYS A 190 -12.35 -16.35 -3.04
C LYS A 190 -11.24 -15.92 -2.09
N ASP A 191 -10.48 -14.87 -2.47
CA ASP A 191 -9.35 -14.41 -1.66
C ASP A 191 -9.80 -13.73 -0.36
N VAL A 192 -11.03 -13.18 -0.33
CA VAL A 192 -11.58 -12.40 0.78
C VAL A 192 -12.78 -13.07 1.49
N THR A 193 -13.21 -14.24 1.04
CA THR A 193 -14.36 -14.92 1.64
C THR A 193 -13.88 -16.03 2.56
N PHE A 194 -14.38 -16.02 3.81
CA PHE A 194 -14.16 -17.12 4.75
C PHE A 194 -14.86 -18.41 4.26
N ASN A 195 -14.10 -19.51 4.24
CA ASN A 195 -14.64 -20.82 3.95
C ASN A 195 -14.23 -21.82 5.04
N LYS A 196 -15.22 -22.28 5.82
CA LYS A 196 -15.01 -23.26 6.91
C LYS A 196 -14.34 -24.56 6.43
N ALA A 197 -14.58 -24.97 5.19
CA ALA A 197 -14.02 -26.22 4.65
C ALA A 197 -12.49 -26.19 4.53
N ASP A 198 -11.88 -25.01 4.49
CA ASP A 198 -10.43 -24.84 4.43
C ASP A 198 -9.75 -25.08 5.80
N TYR A 199 -10.54 -25.20 6.89
CA TYR A 199 -10.09 -25.36 8.28
C TYR A 199 -10.72 -26.60 8.92
N PRO A 200 -10.42 -27.81 8.40
CA PRO A 200 -10.97 -29.05 8.95
C PRO A 200 -10.47 -29.28 10.37
N GLY A 201 -11.41 -29.55 11.28
CA GLY A 201 -11.08 -29.81 12.69
C GLY A 201 -10.91 -28.58 13.58
N ALA A 202 -11.05 -27.37 13.03
CA ALA A 202 -11.02 -26.16 13.85
C ALA A 202 -12.27 -26.08 14.75
N THR A 203 -12.06 -25.72 16.01
CA THR A 203 -13.12 -25.43 16.97
C THR A 203 -13.75 -24.08 16.65
N ILE A 204 -15.08 -24.03 16.56
CA ILE A 204 -15.81 -22.79 16.32
C ILE A 204 -16.33 -22.20 17.61
N ILE A 205 -16.05 -20.94 17.85
CA ILE A 205 -16.51 -20.14 18.98
C ILE A 205 -17.33 -18.96 18.40
N ASP A 206 -18.66 -19.11 18.43
CA ASP A 206 -19.57 -18.06 17.96
C ASP A 206 -19.95 -17.13 19.14
N LYS A 207 -19.52 -15.88 19.06
CA LYS A 207 -19.76 -14.84 20.06
C LYS A 207 -20.73 -13.75 19.60
N ARG A 208 -21.35 -13.92 18.42
CA ARG A 208 -22.31 -12.94 17.91
C ARG A 208 -23.51 -12.82 18.85
N LYS A 209 -23.99 -11.61 19.01
CA LYS A 209 -25.17 -11.28 19.84
C LYS A 209 -26.34 -10.88 18.94
#